data_79700c703c17099dc729a21ed54343b2
#
_entry.id   79700c703c17099dc729a21ed54343b2
#
_cell.length_a   1.000
_cell.length_b   1.000
_cell.length_c   1.000
_cell.angle_alpha   90.00
_cell.angle_beta   90.00
_cell.angle_gamma   90.00
#
_symmetry.space_group_name_H-M   'P 1'
#
loop_
_entity.id
_entity.type
_entity.pdbx_description
1 polymer ?
#
loop_
_entity_poly.entity_id
_entity_poly.type
_entity_poly.pdbx_seq_one_letter_code
_entity_poly.pdbx_strand_id
1 'polypeptide(L)'
;MKQRFYIAALLLIFTVAFAEARPNIVVNVVVSGLSQNDITRYEKNFSKDGFLRLRNGGVEFSECYADYAPTTSEAGLATLATGTMPAVHGIFSSVVFDRGSNKFNSLCTKPKSTQTETLKRVESCYTTQHFTVQTLSESVLASSPKNRAITIAHKPQSAMILTGRKGESYWIDANGKWTSSSCYMADLPTWVQKSNSDDMNRVFATEAWYGRYVRGKYHNTHTTDILVYDQDNSRRQRAQRKASEGWVKRLLSTPSGNLAIFEFAKRAVTHIVSLKAEGGSTLLTICLDAPRTVAEKYGSNSIEYEDMLYSLDAALGEFLTFLYAQVPMQEAAVVLTSDSGIGATERDNSDLKRFNTRQFEIIMNAFLSARYGQDTWVLGYTDGSLYINHDVVYNRKQSLAEVQNEVANFALQYRGVAAVSTATGMRSAQFSQGILALVQNGYSPRRSGDVVIALEPERIEADSKRVSMSGSAYAYDRHVPFMVYGAGVATEGVSKRISTNQIAATVADLLGVERPMCSDAEALNL
;
A
#
# COMPACT_ATOMS: atom_id res chain seq x y z
N MET A 1 -63.28 0.49 20.24
CA MET A 1 -62.50 1.39 19.36
C MET A 1 -61.34 2.07 20.07
N LYS A 2 -61.41 2.47 21.33
CA LYS A 2 -60.25 3.16 22.01
C LYS A 2 -59.01 2.28 22.28
N GLN A 3 -59.18 0.98 22.51
CA GLN A 3 -58.04 0.06 22.75
C GLN A 3 -57.19 -0.25 21.50
N ARG A 4 -57.78 -0.19 20.30
CA ARG A 4 -57.04 -0.41 19.05
C ARG A 4 -56.17 0.77 18.66
N PHE A 5 -56.51 1.99 19.13
CA PHE A 5 -55.70 3.19 18.89
C PHE A 5 -54.42 3.23 19.73
N TYR A 6 -54.44 2.68 20.95
CA TYR A 6 -53.23 2.63 21.81
C TYR A 6 -52.20 1.60 21.32
N ILE A 7 -52.67 0.48 20.73
CA ILE A 7 -51.75 -0.53 20.15
C ILE A 7 -51.07 0.01 18.86
N ALA A 8 -51.80 0.76 18.05
CA ALA A 8 -51.21 1.40 16.87
C ALA A 8 -50.23 2.53 17.23
N ALA A 9 -50.49 3.29 18.30
CA ALA A 9 -49.58 4.32 18.80
C ALA A 9 -48.30 3.72 19.45
N LEU A 10 -48.43 2.55 20.14
CA LEU A 10 -47.27 1.84 20.70
C LEU A 10 -46.39 1.18 19.61
N LEU A 11 -46.97 0.73 18.50
CA LEU A 11 -46.20 0.20 17.34
C LEU A 11 -45.50 1.31 16.54
N LEU A 12 -46.00 2.54 16.55
CA LEU A 12 -45.34 3.67 15.90
C LEU A 12 -44.15 4.23 16.69
N ILE A 13 -44.07 3.95 18.00
CA ILE A 13 -42.92 4.41 18.83
C ILE A 13 -41.73 3.46 18.74
N PHE A 14 -41.90 2.22 18.24
CA PHE A 14 -40.81 1.26 18.07
C PHE A 14 -40.11 1.30 16.70
N THR A 15 -40.55 2.16 15.80
CA THR A 15 -39.78 2.49 14.57
C THR A 15 -39.01 3.80 14.74
N VAL A 16 -38.40 4.06 15.89
CA VAL A 16 -37.22 4.90 15.95
C VAL A 16 -36.14 4.07 15.24
N ALA A 17 -35.97 4.34 13.95
CA ALA A 17 -34.80 3.91 13.24
C ALA A 17 -33.62 4.22 14.14
N PHE A 18 -32.91 3.21 14.60
CA PHE A 18 -31.51 3.40 15.01
C PHE A 18 -30.84 3.96 13.76
N ALA A 19 -30.78 5.28 13.67
CA ALA A 19 -29.82 5.91 12.79
C ALA A 19 -28.47 5.39 13.33
N GLU A 20 -27.90 4.41 12.65
CA GLU A 20 -26.58 3.92 12.97
C GLU A 20 -25.68 5.14 13.09
N ALA A 21 -25.13 5.34 14.28
CA ALA A 21 -24.29 6.50 14.53
C ALA A 21 -23.04 6.39 13.66
N ARG A 22 -23.03 7.16 12.57
CA ARG A 22 -21.87 7.21 11.67
C ARG A 22 -20.68 7.80 12.41
N PRO A 23 -19.48 7.22 12.26
CA PRO A 23 -18.28 7.77 12.87
C PRO A 23 -17.94 9.15 12.29
N ASN A 24 -17.53 10.07 13.16
CA ASN A 24 -16.96 11.36 12.75
C ASN A 24 -15.51 11.21 12.32
N ILE A 25 -14.83 10.16 12.76
CA ILE A 25 -13.42 9.87 12.45
C ILE A 25 -13.32 8.43 11.97
N VAL A 26 -12.77 8.24 10.76
CA VAL A 26 -12.34 6.92 10.30
C VAL A 26 -10.82 6.92 10.22
N VAL A 27 -10.21 5.99 10.93
CA VAL A 27 -8.77 5.73 10.88
C VAL A 27 -8.52 4.53 9.95
N ASN A 28 -7.94 4.78 8.79
CA ASN A 28 -7.60 3.76 7.82
C ASN A 28 -6.13 3.36 7.98
N VAL A 29 -5.86 2.17 8.51
CA VAL A 29 -4.51 1.63 8.74
C VAL A 29 -4.15 0.67 7.60
N VAL A 30 -3.18 1.06 6.79
CA VAL A 30 -2.64 0.27 5.68
C VAL A 30 -1.28 -0.29 6.10
N VAL A 31 -1.19 -1.61 6.25
CA VAL A 31 0.08 -2.30 6.59
C VAL A 31 0.68 -2.87 5.32
N SER A 32 1.70 -2.22 4.79
CA SER A 32 2.30 -2.62 3.51
C SER A 32 3.00 -3.99 3.61
N GLY A 33 2.63 -4.90 2.72
CA GLY A 33 3.22 -6.24 2.64
C GLY A 33 2.61 -7.28 3.61
N LEU A 34 1.47 -6.99 4.24
CA LEU A 34 0.79 -7.92 5.15
C LEU A 34 -0.22 -8.79 4.39
N SER A 35 -0.05 -10.10 4.41
CA SER A 35 -1.03 -11.05 3.87
C SER A 35 -2.06 -11.49 4.92
N GLN A 36 -3.23 -11.95 4.47
CA GLN A 36 -4.20 -12.59 5.37
C GLN A 36 -3.61 -13.85 6.03
N ASN A 37 -2.76 -14.57 5.29
CA ASN A 37 -2.07 -15.75 5.83
C ASN A 37 -1.15 -15.43 7.02
N ASP A 38 -0.52 -14.24 7.04
CA ASP A 38 0.33 -13.82 8.16
C ASP A 38 -0.50 -13.64 9.44
N ILE A 39 -1.70 -13.05 9.33
CA ILE A 39 -2.62 -12.90 10.46
C ILE A 39 -2.99 -14.27 11.02
N THR A 40 -3.36 -15.23 10.18
CA THR A 40 -3.75 -16.56 10.61
C THR A 40 -2.56 -17.35 11.16
N ARG A 41 -1.40 -17.28 10.52
CA ARG A 41 -0.20 -18.04 10.87
C ARG A 41 0.37 -17.65 12.23
N TYR A 42 0.36 -16.36 12.54
CA TYR A 42 1.01 -15.83 13.75
C TYR A 42 0.02 -15.50 14.88
N GLU A 43 -1.26 -15.79 14.70
CA GLU A 43 -2.36 -15.46 15.61
C GLU A 43 -2.08 -15.80 17.08
N LYS A 44 -1.49 -16.98 17.35
CA LYS A 44 -1.25 -17.47 18.72
C LYS A 44 -0.36 -16.57 19.57
N ASN A 45 0.49 -15.77 18.94
CA ASN A 45 1.43 -14.88 19.60
C ASN A 45 1.02 -13.40 19.52
N PHE A 46 -0.10 -13.07 18.88
CA PHE A 46 -0.66 -11.72 18.91
C PHE A 46 -1.29 -11.41 20.27
N SER A 47 -1.25 -10.13 20.63
CA SER A 47 -1.89 -9.61 21.84
C SER A 47 -3.40 -9.54 21.65
N LYS A 48 -4.14 -9.42 22.75
CA LYS A 48 -5.60 -9.21 22.72
C LYS A 48 -5.98 -7.79 22.23
N ASP A 49 -5.03 -6.85 22.25
CA ASP A 49 -5.29 -5.43 22.12
C ASP A 49 -5.00 -4.87 20.71
N GLY A 50 -4.25 -5.63 19.87
CA GLY A 50 -3.86 -5.28 18.52
C GLY A 50 -4.78 -5.89 17.45
N PHE A 51 -4.22 -6.74 16.57
CA PHE A 51 -4.99 -7.39 15.50
C PHE A 51 -6.20 -8.17 16.01
N LEU A 52 -6.03 -8.90 17.13
CA LEU A 52 -7.13 -9.68 17.70
C LEU A 52 -8.26 -8.81 18.27
N ARG A 53 -7.99 -7.57 18.70
CA ARG A 53 -9.04 -6.62 19.08
C ARG A 53 -9.92 -6.23 17.90
N LEU A 54 -9.30 -5.93 16.76
CA LEU A 54 -10.05 -5.59 15.55
C LEU A 54 -10.88 -6.78 15.06
N ARG A 55 -10.27 -7.96 14.98
CA ARG A 55 -10.89 -9.19 14.51
C ARG A 55 -12.06 -9.65 15.37
N ASN A 56 -11.85 -9.68 16.69
CA ASN A 56 -12.85 -10.23 17.62
C ASN A 56 -13.93 -9.24 18.04
N GLY A 57 -13.70 -7.95 17.87
CA GLY A 57 -14.62 -6.88 18.27
C GLY A 57 -15.26 -6.13 17.11
N GLY A 58 -14.91 -6.47 15.88
CA GLY A 58 -15.43 -5.86 14.66
C GLY A 58 -15.81 -6.90 13.61
N VAL A 59 -15.84 -6.50 12.34
CA VAL A 59 -16.05 -7.39 11.21
C VAL A 59 -14.71 -7.72 10.53
N GLU A 60 -14.47 -9.01 10.29
CA GLU A 60 -13.35 -9.49 9.46
C GLU A 60 -13.87 -10.09 8.16
N PHE A 61 -13.38 -9.59 7.04
CA PHE A 61 -13.58 -10.22 5.73
C PHE A 61 -12.35 -11.07 5.39
N SER A 62 -12.47 -12.37 5.65
CA SER A 62 -11.34 -13.31 5.52
C SER A 62 -10.93 -13.59 4.08
N GLU A 63 -11.76 -13.25 3.08
CA GLU A 63 -11.54 -13.54 1.65
C GLU A 63 -11.44 -12.24 0.83
N CYS A 64 -10.55 -11.32 1.23
CA CYS A 64 -10.29 -10.07 0.52
C CYS A 64 -9.12 -10.21 -0.45
N TYR A 65 -9.36 -9.96 -1.74
CA TYR A 65 -8.35 -10.14 -2.79
C TYR A 65 -8.16 -8.89 -3.65
N ALA A 66 -6.92 -8.63 -4.03
CA ALA A 66 -6.61 -7.78 -5.18
C ALA A 66 -6.93 -8.54 -6.48
N ASP A 67 -7.91 -8.08 -7.25
CA ASP A 67 -8.35 -8.74 -8.47
C ASP A 67 -7.64 -8.22 -9.73
N TYR A 68 -6.34 -7.94 -9.60
CA TYR A 68 -5.46 -7.46 -10.67
C TYR A 68 -4.02 -7.99 -10.48
N ALA A 69 -3.21 -7.83 -11.52
CA ALA A 69 -1.76 -7.99 -11.52
C ALA A 69 -1.14 -6.94 -12.48
N PRO A 70 0.06 -6.40 -12.18
CA PRO A 70 0.92 -6.73 -11.05
C PRO A 70 0.42 -6.17 -9.71
N THR A 71 0.65 -6.89 -8.62
CA THR A 71 0.29 -6.50 -7.25
C THR A 71 1.43 -5.73 -6.57
N THR A 72 1.91 -4.69 -7.22
CA THR A 72 2.91 -3.79 -6.63
C THR A 72 2.29 -2.98 -5.48
N SER A 73 3.15 -2.42 -4.62
CA SER A 73 2.66 -1.54 -3.55
C SER A 73 1.90 -0.34 -4.12
N GLU A 74 2.42 0.24 -5.19
CA GLU A 74 1.81 1.40 -5.86
C GLU A 74 0.41 1.09 -6.39
N ALA A 75 0.24 -0.08 -7.02
CA ALA A 75 -1.06 -0.55 -7.49
C ALA A 75 -2.05 -0.71 -6.34
N GLY A 76 -1.61 -1.35 -5.25
CA GLY A 76 -2.43 -1.58 -4.07
C GLY A 76 -2.85 -0.28 -3.38
N LEU A 77 -1.90 0.59 -3.09
CA LEU A 77 -2.17 1.89 -2.47
C LEU A 77 -3.13 2.74 -3.31
N ALA A 78 -2.94 2.76 -4.65
CA ALA A 78 -3.83 3.51 -5.54
C ALA A 78 -5.23 2.88 -5.61
N THR A 79 -5.34 1.54 -5.59
CA THR A 79 -6.63 0.85 -5.52
C THR A 79 -7.37 1.18 -4.22
N LEU A 80 -6.68 1.13 -3.07
CA LEU A 80 -7.25 1.51 -1.77
C LEU A 80 -7.66 2.98 -1.71
N ALA A 81 -6.91 3.85 -2.38
CA ALA A 81 -7.21 5.28 -2.41
C ALA A 81 -8.35 5.65 -3.35
N THR A 82 -8.53 4.95 -4.47
CA THR A 82 -9.46 5.36 -5.54
C THR A 82 -10.69 4.48 -5.65
N GLY A 83 -10.69 3.28 -5.04
CA GLY A 83 -11.74 2.28 -5.24
C GLY A 83 -11.82 1.74 -6.67
N THR A 84 -10.73 1.86 -7.45
CA THR A 84 -10.66 1.36 -8.83
C THR A 84 -9.46 0.46 -9.02
N MET A 85 -9.41 -0.29 -10.10
CA MET A 85 -8.27 -1.15 -10.46
C MET A 85 -7.22 -0.39 -11.28
N PRO A 86 -5.97 -0.89 -11.41
CA PRO A 86 -4.92 -0.23 -12.18
C PRO A 86 -5.29 0.06 -13.64
N ALA A 87 -6.15 -0.73 -14.25
CA ALA A 87 -6.69 -0.45 -15.58
C ALA A 87 -7.36 0.93 -15.66
N VAL A 88 -7.98 1.40 -14.56
CA VAL A 88 -8.68 2.69 -14.47
C VAL A 88 -7.75 3.78 -13.94
N HIS A 89 -7.17 3.60 -12.74
CA HIS A 89 -6.32 4.65 -12.13
C HIS A 89 -4.92 4.74 -12.76
N GLY A 90 -4.46 3.73 -13.48
CA GLY A 90 -3.23 3.75 -14.25
C GLY A 90 -1.93 3.71 -13.43
N ILE A 91 -1.98 3.41 -12.14
CA ILE A 91 -0.82 3.34 -11.25
C ILE A 91 -0.53 1.87 -10.95
N PHE A 92 0.56 1.33 -11.47
CA PHE A 92 1.00 -0.04 -11.24
C PHE A 92 2.51 -0.15 -11.03
N SER A 93 3.22 0.99 -11.07
CA SER A 93 4.67 1.08 -10.92
C SER A 93 5.05 2.40 -10.23
N SER A 94 6.24 2.42 -9.65
CA SER A 94 6.87 3.65 -9.12
C SER A 94 7.31 4.63 -10.20
N VAL A 95 7.29 4.17 -11.47
CA VAL A 95 7.61 4.97 -12.65
C VAL A 95 6.45 5.01 -13.64
N VAL A 96 6.41 6.06 -14.44
CA VAL A 96 5.46 6.24 -15.54
C VAL A 96 6.24 6.40 -16.82
N PHE A 97 5.94 5.56 -17.82
CA PHE A 97 6.51 5.71 -19.14
C PHE A 97 5.76 6.81 -19.91
N ASP A 98 6.51 7.81 -20.39
CA ASP A 98 6.00 8.87 -21.24
C ASP A 98 6.33 8.55 -22.70
N ARG A 99 5.29 8.21 -23.46
CA ARG A 99 5.45 7.86 -24.90
C ARG A 99 5.81 9.06 -25.77
N GLY A 100 5.54 10.29 -25.33
CA GLY A 100 5.92 11.50 -26.08
C GLY A 100 7.42 11.76 -26.06
N SER A 101 8.08 11.44 -24.96
CA SER A 101 9.53 11.60 -24.79
C SER A 101 10.31 10.30 -24.83
N ASN A 102 9.65 9.14 -24.90
CA ASN A 102 10.23 7.79 -24.77
C ASN A 102 11.08 7.61 -23.49
N LYS A 103 10.60 8.18 -22.36
CA LYS A 103 11.34 8.16 -21.10
C LYS A 103 10.49 7.65 -19.94
N PHE A 104 11.16 7.00 -19.01
CA PHE A 104 10.58 6.67 -17.69
C PHE A 104 10.74 7.86 -16.75
N ASN A 105 9.64 8.31 -16.18
CA ASN A 105 9.59 9.36 -15.18
C ASN A 105 9.15 8.78 -13.83
N SER A 106 9.61 9.36 -12.73
CA SER A 106 9.09 8.99 -11.42
C SER A 106 7.60 9.34 -11.31
N LEU A 107 6.82 8.49 -10.66
CA LEU A 107 5.40 8.70 -10.40
C LEU A 107 5.16 9.99 -9.57
N CYS A 108 5.99 10.24 -8.56
CA CYS A 108 5.75 11.27 -7.56
C CYS A 108 6.79 12.40 -7.54
N THR A 109 7.90 12.31 -8.27
CA THR A 109 8.94 13.35 -8.23
C THR A 109 9.05 14.09 -9.55
N LYS A 110 9.30 15.41 -9.46
CA LYS A 110 9.58 16.25 -10.63
C LYS A 110 10.93 15.87 -11.23
N PRO A 111 11.10 16.00 -12.56
CA PRO A 111 12.43 15.93 -13.17
C PRO A 111 13.38 16.95 -12.52
N LYS A 112 14.67 16.59 -12.38
CA LYS A 112 15.66 17.46 -11.71
C LYS A 112 15.74 18.86 -12.30
N SER A 113 15.55 19.02 -13.60
CA SER A 113 15.53 20.31 -14.30
C SER A 113 14.37 21.24 -13.90
N THR A 114 13.30 20.71 -13.29
CA THR A 114 12.12 21.46 -12.86
C THR A 114 12.04 21.61 -11.34
N GLN A 115 13.01 21.09 -10.59
CA GLN A 115 13.08 21.25 -9.14
C GLN A 115 13.51 22.69 -8.81
N THR A 116 12.73 23.33 -7.95
CA THR A 116 13.05 24.66 -7.41
C THR A 116 13.57 24.47 -6.00
N GLU A 117 14.78 24.91 -5.74
CA GLU A 117 15.31 24.98 -4.38
C GLU A 117 14.49 25.98 -3.59
N THR A 118 13.89 25.54 -2.51
CA THR A 118 13.15 26.40 -1.58
C THR A 118 13.73 26.23 -0.19
N LEU A 119 13.92 27.35 0.49
CA LEU A 119 14.28 27.40 1.91
C LEU A 119 13.10 27.05 2.83
N LYS A 120 11.97 26.64 2.26
CA LYS A 120 10.74 26.29 3.00
C LYS A 120 10.92 24.95 3.72
N ARG A 121 10.20 24.79 4.82
CA ARG A 121 10.15 23.55 5.63
C ARG A 121 9.44 22.38 4.94
N VAL A 122 8.94 22.55 3.72
CA VAL A 122 8.33 21.54 2.88
C VAL A 122 9.16 21.30 1.61
N GLU A 123 9.13 20.09 1.10
CA GLU A 123 9.89 19.70 -0.09
C GLU A 123 9.18 20.14 -1.38
N SER A 124 9.93 20.62 -2.36
CA SER A 124 9.38 21.08 -3.66
C SER A 124 9.62 20.13 -4.82
N CYS A 125 10.37 19.04 -4.59
CA CYS A 125 10.72 18.09 -5.64
C CYS A 125 9.57 17.13 -6.03
N TYR A 126 8.45 17.13 -5.30
CA TYR A 126 7.33 16.23 -5.53
C TYR A 126 6.26 16.82 -6.46
N THR A 127 5.49 15.93 -7.10
CA THR A 127 4.42 16.28 -8.04
C THR A 127 3.28 15.28 -7.97
N THR A 128 2.05 15.75 -8.15
CA THR A 128 0.83 14.93 -8.25
C THR A 128 0.30 14.84 -9.68
N GLN A 129 1.05 15.28 -10.68
CA GLN A 129 0.62 15.38 -12.10
C GLN A 129 0.18 14.04 -12.71
N HIS A 130 0.68 12.93 -12.17
CA HIS A 130 0.35 11.60 -12.66
C HIS A 130 -0.90 10.98 -11.97
N PHE A 131 -1.50 11.65 -11.00
CA PHE A 131 -2.73 11.22 -10.33
C PHE A 131 -3.94 11.77 -11.09
N THR A 132 -4.58 10.93 -11.87
CA THR A 132 -5.67 11.33 -12.79
C THR A 132 -7.06 10.98 -12.28
N VAL A 133 -7.15 10.05 -11.32
CA VAL A 133 -8.40 9.57 -10.72
C VAL A 133 -8.56 10.17 -9.33
N GLN A 134 -9.79 10.50 -8.96
CA GLN A 134 -10.12 11.04 -7.64
C GLN A 134 -9.85 10.00 -6.56
N THR A 135 -9.21 10.41 -5.46
CA THR A 135 -8.99 9.59 -4.28
C THR A 135 -10.11 9.76 -3.25
N LEU A 136 -10.18 8.83 -2.29
CA LEU A 136 -11.06 8.92 -1.14
C LEU A 136 -10.82 10.19 -0.32
N SER A 137 -9.56 10.58 -0.12
CA SER A 137 -9.20 11.86 0.54
C SER A 137 -9.81 13.05 -0.20
N GLU A 138 -9.74 13.06 -1.52
CA GLU A 138 -10.35 14.12 -2.34
C GLU A 138 -11.88 14.11 -2.27
N SER A 139 -12.50 12.92 -2.21
CA SER A 139 -13.95 12.78 -2.09
C SER A 139 -14.45 13.28 -0.73
N VAL A 140 -13.76 12.91 0.36
CA VAL A 140 -14.04 13.41 1.71
C VAL A 140 -14.00 14.94 1.75
N LEU A 141 -12.95 15.55 1.18
CA LEU A 141 -12.80 17.01 1.15
C LEU A 141 -13.83 17.69 0.23
N ALA A 142 -14.28 17.04 -0.83
CA ALA A 142 -15.29 17.58 -1.74
C ALA A 142 -16.70 17.58 -1.12
N SER A 143 -16.98 16.67 -0.20
CA SER A 143 -18.29 16.51 0.41
C SER A 143 -18.65 17.64 1.40
N SER A 144 -17.67 18.24 2.07
CA SER A 144 -17.88 19.39 2.96
C SER A 144 -16.58 20.16 3.20
N PRO A 145 -16.62 21.51 3.26
CA PRO A 145 -15.45 22.32 3.61
C PRO A 145 -14.96 22.14 5.06
N LYS A 146 -15.76 21.50 5.90
CA LYS A 146 -15.41 21.15 7.29
C LYS A 146 -14.71 19.80 7.39
N ASN A 147 -14.77 18.99 6.36
CA ASN A 147 -14.16 17.67 6.35
C ASN A 147 -12.63 17.76 6.22
N ARG A 148 -11.95 16.77 6.77
CA ARG A 148 -10.48 16.70 6.76
C ARG A 148 -10.03 15.35 6.24
N ALA A 149 -8.89 15.35 5.54
CA ALA A 149 -8.21 14.14 5.10
C ALA A 149 -6.71 14.31 5.38
N ILE A 150 -6.20 13.48 6.29
CA ILE A 150 -4.81 13.49 6.75
C ILE A 150 -4.21 12.13 6.45
N THR A 151 -3.07 12.11 5.77
CA THR A 151 -2.32 10.89 5.46
C THR A 151 -0.93 10.95 6.07
N ILE A 152 -0.51 9.87 6.74
CA ILE A 152 0.78 9.71 7.39
C ILE A 152 1.42 8.43 6.86
N ALA A 153 2.64 8.51 6.34
CA ALA A 153 3.40 7.35 5.91
C ALA A 153 4.90 7.51 6.20
N HIS A 154 5.66 6.43 6.08
CA HIS A 154 7.13 6.54 6.15
C HIS A 154 7.70 7.18 4.88
N LYS A 155 7.14 6.80 3.71
CA LYS A 155 7.65 7.19 2.40
C LYS A 155 6.77 8.26 1.76
N PRO A 156 7.37 9.23 1.08
CA PRO A 156 6.61 10.25 0.35
C PRO A 156 5.66 9.64 -0.69
N GLN A 157 6.11 8.62 -1.41
CA GLN A 157 5.31 7.98 -2.44
C GLN A 157 4.04 7.32 -1.89
N SER A 158 4.14 6.58 -0.78
CA SER A 158 2.99 5.95 -0.12
C SER A 158 1.99 7.01 0.38
N ALA A 159 2.49 8.07 1.04
CA ALA A 159 1.66 9.16 1.51
C ALA A 159 0.92 9.86 0.34
N MET A 160 1.63 10.17 -0.73
CA MET A 160 1.08 10.90 -1.88
C MET A 160 0.05 10.10 -2.66
N ILE A 161 0.27 8.79 -2.89
CA ILE A 161 -0.68 7.92 -3.58
C ILE A 161 -1.99 7.85 -2.81
N LEU A 162 -1.92 7.67 -1.48
CA LEU A 162 -3.11 7.59 -0.62
C LEU A 162 -3.83 8.94 -0.48
N THR A 163 -3.11 10.05 -0.48
CA THR A 163 -3.71 11.39 -0.40
C THR A 163 -4.32 11.82 -1.74
N GLY A 164 -3.62 11.55 -2.85
CA GLY A 164 -3.99 12.10 -4.17
C GLY A 164 -3.49 13.54 -4.34
N ARG A 165 -4.32 14.40 -4.96
CA ARG A 165 -3.95 15.79 -5.31
C ARG A 165 -4.30 16.80 -4.22
N LYS A 166 -5.18 16.44 -3.29
CA LYS A 166 -5.68 17.33 -2.22
C LYS A 166 -5.76 16.59 -0.89
N GLY A 167 -5.37 17.25 0.18
CA GLY A 167 -5.37 16.74 1.54
C GLY A 167 -4.09 17.14 2.27
N GLU A 168 -3.96 16.70 3.50
CA GLU A 168 -2.73 16.84 4.28
C GLU A 168 -1.92 15.55 4.19
N SER A 169 -0.71 15.61 3.69
CA SER A 169 0.14 14.45 3.44
C SER A 169 1.48 14.61 4.12
N TYR A 170 1.85 13.66 4.99
CA TYR A 170 3.05 13.75 5.81
C TYR A 170 3.90 12.48 5.69
N TRP A 171 5.23 12.66 5.66
CA TRP A 171 6.21 11.58 5.64
C TRP A 171 7.50 11.99 6.36
N ILE A 172 8.44 11.05 6.47
CA ILE A 172 9.74 11.28 7.10
C ILE A 172 10.77 11.63 6.02
N ASP A 173 11.45 12.78 6.16
CA ASP A 173 12.49 13.24 5.24
C ASP A 173 13.83 12.52 5.44
N ALA A 174 14.83 12.87 4.63
CA ALA A 174 16.18 12.31 4.71
C ALA A 174 16.90 12.61 6.04
N ASN A 175 16.44 13.61 6.80
CA ASN A 175 16.96 13.98 8.11
C ASN A 175 16.15 13.37 9.27
N GLY A 176 15.16 12.53 8.95
CA GLY A 176 14.29 11.88 9.94
C GLY A 176 13.24 12.81 10.55
N LYS A 177 12.95 13.95 9.92
CA LYS A 177 11.91 14.87 10.37
C LYS A 177 10.63 14.67 9.57
N TRP A 178 9.50 14.96 10.21
CA TRP A 178 8.21 15.00 9.53
C TRP A 178 8.16 16.17 8.57
N THR A 179 7.78 15.90 7.35
CA THR A 179 7.69 16.88 6.28
C THR A 179 6.47 16.65 5.41
N SER A 180 6.27 17.52 4.44
CA SER A 180 5.24 17.46 3.40
C SER A 180 5.81 18.02 2.10
N SER A 181 4.96 18.25 1.11
CA SER A 181 5.34 18.89 -0.15
C SER A 181 4.62 20.22 -0.36
N SER A 182 5.27 21.09 -1.12
CA SER A 182 4.66 22.33 -1.64
C SER A 182 3.44 22.06 -2.54
N CYS A 183 3.20 20.80 -2.95
CA CYS A 183 1.96 20.39 -3.62
C CYS A 183 0.73 20.45 -2.70
N TYR A 184 0.93 20.30 -1.40
CA TYR A 184 -0.16 20.24 -0.40
C TYR A 184 -0.25 21.49 0.46
N MET A 185 0.90 22.05 0.87
CA MET A 185 0.94 23.18 1.78
C MET A 185 2.19 24.03 1.59
N ALA A 186 2.10 25.30 1.96
CA ALA A 186 3.24 26.22 1.88
C ALA A 186 4.23 26.02 3.03
N ASP A 187 3.70 25.80 4.25
CA ASP A 187 4.46 25.60 5.48
C ASP A 187 3.83 24.48 6.31
N LEU A 188 4.64 23.83 7.14
CA LEU A 188 4.15 22.81 8.06
C LEU A 188 3.29 23.43 9.17
N PRO A 189 2.15 22.83 9.55
CA PRO A 189 1.34 23.24 10.68
C PRO A 189 2.12 23.22 12.00
N THR A 190 1.72 24.04 12.95
CA THR A 190 2.40 24.19 14.25
C THR A 190 2.53 22.88 15.01
N TRP A 191 1.50 22.01 14.96
CA TRP A 191 1.55 20.71 15.64
C TRP A 191 2.61 19.76 15.04
N VAL A 192 2.87 19.83 13.72
CA VAL A 192 3.93 19.09 13.03
C VAL A 192 5.31 19.67 13.40
N GLN A 193 5.44 21.00 13.40
CA GLN A 193 6.67 21.68 13.81
C GLN A 193 7.07 21.31 15.24
N LYS A 194 6.08 21.26 16.15
CA LYS A 194 6.28 20.82 17.54
C LYS A 194 6.73 19.35 17.60
N SER A 195 6.14 18.48 16.79
CA SER A 195 6.55 17.06 16.69
C SER A 195 8.01 16.91 16.26
N ASN A 196 8.48 17.78 15.36
CA ASN A 196 9.86 17.77 14.90
C ASN A 196 10.85 18.28 15.96
N SER A 197 10.42 19.17 16.87
CA SER A 197 11.30 19.68 17.94
C SER A 197 11.57 18.64 19.03
N ASP A 198 10.68 17.67 19.23
CA ASP A 198 10.81 16.63 20.26
C ASP A 198 11.80 15.52 19.87
N ASP A 199 12.26 15.46 18.63
CA ASP A 199 13.24 14.51 18.05
C ASP A 199 12.94 13.02 18.30
N MET A 200 11.66 12.66 18.49
CA MET A 200 11.23 11.31 18.87
C MET A 200 11.63 10.25 17.84
N ASN A 201 11.62 10.60 16.54
CA ASN A 201 12.04 9.66 15.49
C ASN A 201 13.48 9.18 15.70
N ARG A 202 14.37 10.07 16.15
CA ARG A 202 15.76 9.72 16.45
C ARG A 202 15.83 8.81 17.67
N VAL A 203 15.06 9.09 18.72
CA VAL A 203 15.01 8.25 19.94
C VAL A 203 14.62 6.83 19.56
N PHE A 204 13.52 6.64 18.85
CA PHE A 204 13.06 5.30 18.42
C PHE A 204 14.09 4.60 17.52
N ALA A 205 14.66 5.31 16.56
CA ALA A 205 15.56 4.71 15.58
C ALA A 205 16.95 4.34 16.12
N THR A 206 17.38 4.94 17.23
CA THR A 206 18.68 4.64 17.85
C THR A 206 18.63 3.46 18.81
N GLU A 207 17.46 2.96 19.15
CA GLU A 207 17.33 1.73 19.95
C GLU A 207 17.69 0.49 19.14
N ALA A 208 18.29 -0.51 19.82
CA ALA A 208 18.53 -1.80 19.22
C ALA A 208 17.20 -2.56 19.03
N TRP A 209 17.13 -3.41 18.03
CA TRP A 209 15.95 -4.25 17.81
C TRP A 209 15.99 -5.46 18.74
N TYR A 210 15.22 -5.40 19.81
CA TYR A 210 15.05 -6.50 20.75
C TYR A 210 13.90 -7.40 20.30
N GLY A 211 14.12 -8.71 20.23
CA GLY A 211 13.07 -9.68 19.93
C GLY A 211 11.99 -9.68 21.01
N ARG A 212 10.73 -9.67 20.58
CA ARG A 212 9.57 -9.70 21.51
C ARG A 212 9.50 -10.98 22.32
N TYR A 213 10.01 -12.08 21.78
CA TYR A 213 10.00 -13.40 22.40
C TYR A 213 11.37 -14.04 22.40
N VAL A 214 11.53 -15.06 23.21
CA VAL A 214 12.70 -15.96 23.14
C VAL A 214 12.69 -16.71 21.81
N ARG A 215 13.87 -16.99 21.25
CA ARG A 215 14.03 -17.55 19.90
C ARG A 215 13.15 -18.79 19.63
N GLY A 216 12.96 -19.68 20.59
CA GLY A 216 12.15 -20.89 20.43
C GLY A 216 10.63 -20.69 20.36
N LYS A 217 10.13 -19.46 20.52
CA LYS A 217 8.70 -19.15 20.37
C LYS A 217 8.30 -18.67 18.98
N TYR A 218 9.26 -18.36 18.10
CA TYR A 218 8.96 -18.00 16.73
C TYR A 218 8.64 -19.23 15.90
N HIS A 219 7.72 -19.10 14.94
CA HIS A 219 7.39 -20.13 13.97
C HIS A 219 8.52 -20.30 12.95
N ASN A 220 9.12 -19.19 12.55
CA ASN A 220 10.20 -19.18 11.59
C ASN A 220 11.52 -19.56 12.29
N THR A 221 12.39 -20.22 11.56
CA THR A 221 13.71 -20.63 12.08
C THR A 221 14.84 -19.77 11.53
N HIS A 222 14.55 -19.08 10.44
CA HIS A 222 15.56 -18.24 9.79
C HIS A 222 15.73 -16.88 10.45
N THR A 223 16.97 -16.48 10.56
CA THR A 223 17.34 -15.15 11.05
C THR A 223 18.68 -14.74 10.45
N THR A 224 18.86 -13.43 10.29
CA THR A 224 20.15 -12.81 9.96
C THR A 224 20.88 -12.35 11.22
N ASP A 225 20.40 -12.75 12.40
CA ASP A 225 20.93 -12.40 13.72
C ASP A 225 21.00 -10.87 14.01
N ILE A 226 20.09 -10.10 13.40
CA ILE A 226 19.96 -8.67 13.71
C ILE A 226 19.20 -8.41 15.01
N LEU A 227 18.29 -9.34 15.39
CA LEU A 227 17.57 -9.27 16.65
C LEU A 227 18.49 -9.59 17.83
N VAL A 228 18.34 -8.79 18.87
CA VAL A 228 19.03 -9.02 20.15
C VAL A 228 18.07 -9.74 21.08
N TYR A 229 18.48 -10.91 21.55
CA TYR A 229 17.76 -11.66 22.58
C TYR A 229 18.35 -11.35 23.97
N ASP A 230 17.53 -11.35 25.01
CA ASP A 230 17.82 -10.82 26.36
C ASP A 230 19.07 -11.36 27.09
N GLN A 231 19.67 -12.44 26.62
CA GLN A 231 20.73 -13.13 27.34
C GLN A 231 22.17 -12.79 26.89
N ASP A 232 22.36 -11.92 25.88
CA ASP A 232 23.69 -11.63 25.32
C ASP A 232 24.06 -10.13 25.46
N ASN A 233 24.69 -9.76 26.56
CA ASN A 233 25.14 -8.40 26.83
C ASN A 233 26.15 -7.86 25.81
N SER A 234 27.00 -8.72 25.24
CA SER A 234 28.02 -8.30 24.26
C SER A 234 27.38 -7.96 22.91
N ARG A 235 26.36 -8.71 22.51
CA ARG A 235 25.54 -8.41 21.31
C ARG A 235 24.70 -7.15 21.51
N ARG A 236 24.12 -6.93 22.70
CA ARG A 236 23.39 -5.71 23.05
C ARG A 236 24.24 -4.46 22.84
N GLN A 237 25.43 -4.38 23.39
CA GLN A 237 26.31 -3.22 23.25
C GLN A 237 26.72 -2.97 21.79
N ARG A 238 27.00 -4.04 21.02
CA ARG A 238 27.35 -3.93 19.61
C ARG A 238 26.16 -3.48 18.77
N ALA A 239 24.97 -4.00 19.03
CA ALA A 239 23.74 -3.63 18.34
C ALA A 239 23.37 -2.16 18.64
N GLN A 240 23.49 -1.72 19.90
CA GLN A 240 23.23 -0.34 20.30
C GLN A 240 24.17 0.65 19.62
N ARG A 241 25.47 0.31 19.50
CA ARG A 241 26.43 1.14 18.77
C ARG A 241 26.11 1.24 17.29
N LYS A 242 25.73 0.13 16.64
CA LYS A 242 25.30 0.13 15.24
C LYS A 242 23.98 0.87 15.03
N ALA A 243 23.11 0.90 16.01
CA ALA A 243 21.82 1.58 15.93
C ALA A 243 21.97 3.09 15.79
N SER A 244 23.02 3.69 16.34
CA SER A 244 23.27 5.14 16.21
C SER A 244 23.78 5.56 14.82
N GLU A 245 24.29 4.61 14.02
CA GLU A 245 24.79 4.86 12.66
C GLU A 245 23.67 4.67 11.63
N GLY A 246 23.43 5.69 10.78
CA GLY A 246 22.41 5.62 9.72
C GLY A 246 20.99 5.42 10.23
N TRP A 247 20.64 6.03 11.35
CA TRP A 247 19.39 5.84 12.07
C TRP A 247 18.12 6.09 11.24
N VAL A 248 18.16 7.02 10.27
CA VAL A 248 16.99 7.29 9.40
C VAL A 248 16.60 6.04 8.58
N LYS A 249 17.59 5.29 8.07
CA LYS A 249 17.32 4.03 7.36
C LYS A 249 16.67 2.97 8.26
N ARG A 250 16.93 3.04 9.56
CA ARG A 250 16.37 2.09 10.54
C ARG A 250 14.88 2.31 10.75
N LEU A 251 14.38 3.54 10.62
CA LEU A 251 12.94 3.83 10.69
C LEU A 251 12.13 3.02 9.65
N LEU A 252 12.73 2.62 8.53
CA LEU A 252 12.06 1.81 7.51
C LEU A 252 12.36 0.31 7.60
N SER A 253 13.32 -0.09 8.41
CA SER A 253 13.81 -1.48 8.43
C SER A 253 13.84 -2.11 9.82
N THR A 254 13.13 -1.53 10.78
CA THR A 254 12.95 -2.05 12.15
C THR A 254 11.56 -1.66 12.69
N PRO A 255 11.07 -2.30 13.75
CA PRO A 255 9.81 -1.93 14.41
C PRO A 255 9.73 -0.48 14.89
N SER A 256 10.88 0.17 15.13
CA SER A 256 10.96 1.59 15.52
C SER A 256 10.25 2.52 14.54
N GLY A 257 10.20 2.16 13.26
CA GLY A 257 9.46 2.92 12.25
C GLY A 257 7.96 2.93 12.53
N ASN A 258 7.38 1.78 12.87
CA ASN A 258 5.96 1.70 13.20
C ASN A 258 5.63 2.53 14.46
N LEU A 259 6.52 2.50 15.47
CA LEU A 259 6.37 3.34 16.67
C LEU A 259 6.39 4.83 16.29
N ALA A 260 7.32 5.26 15.43
CA ALA A 260 7.39 6.65 14.97
C ALA A 260 6.10 7.10 14.27
N ILE A 261 5.54 6.25 13.41
CA ILE A 261 4.27 6.53 12.71
C ILE A 261 3.11 6.63 13.71
N PHE A 262 2.96 5.69 14.62
CA PHE A 262 1.85 5.72 15.58
C PHE A 262 1.97 6.87 16.57
N GLU A 263 3.17 7.25 17.02
CA GLU A 263 3.34 8.42 17.89
C GLU A 263 2.98 9.72 17.15
N PHE A 264 3.33 9.84 15.89
CA PHE A 264 2.89 10.98 15.08
C PHE A 264 1.38 10.94 14.83
N ALA A 265 0.80 9.77 14.59
CA ALA A 265 -0.65 9.59 14.45
C ALA A 265 -1.42 9.94 15.74
N LYS A 266 -0.88 9.64 16.93
CA LYS A 266 -1.46 10.08 18.21
C LYS A 266 -1.51 11.62 18.29
N ARG A 267 -0.48 12.31 17.81
CA ARG A 267 -0.46 13.79 17.73
C ARG A 267 -1.48 14.32 16.72
N ALA A 268 -1.64 13.64 15.58
CA ALA A 268 -2.67 13.97 14.60
C ALA A 268 -4.07 13.79 15.20
N VAL A 269 -4.34 12.70 15.92
CA VAL A 269 -5.61 12.48 16.65
C VAL A 269 -5.85 13.60 17.67
N THR A 270 -4.85 13.97 18.47
CA THR A 270 -4.96 15.09 19.42
C THR A 270 -5.30 16.41 18.71
N HIS A 271 -4.68 16.68 17.56
CA HIS A 271 -4.99 17.83 16.73
C HIS A 271 -6.43 17.78 16.19
N ILE A 272 -6.86 16.64 15.62
CA ILE A 272 -8.22 16.43 15.11
C ILE A 272 -9.26 16.68 16.22
N VAL A 273 -9.03 16.13 17.41
CA VAL A 273 -9.93 16.33 18.58
C VAL A 273 -10.00 17.79 18.98
N SER A 274 -8.91 18.56 18.92
CA SER A 274 -8.91 20.00 19.22
C SER A 274 -9.78 20.81 18.25
N LEU A 275 -10.02 20.31 17.04
CA LEU A 275 -10.85 20.94 16.00
C LEU A 275 -12.30 20.40 15.98
N LYS A 276 -12.67 19.52 16.90
CA LYS A 276 -14.02 18.89 16.94
C LYS A 276 -15.15 19.89 16.97
N ALA A 277 -14.97 21.04 17.65
CA ALA A 277 -15.98 22.09 17.72
C ALA A 277 -16.31 22.73 16.36
N GLU A 278 -15.44 22.61 15.36
CA GLU A 278 -15.66 23.10 14.00
C GLU A 278 -16.60 22.17 13.19
N GLY A 279 -16.81 20.94 13.66
CA GLY A 279 -17.60 19.90 12.99
C GLY A 279 -16.90 19.30 11.77
N GLY A 280 -17.62 18.45 11.03
CA GLY A 280 -17.12 17.72 9.86
C GLY A 280 -16.57 16.34 10.18
N SER A 281 -16.45 15.52 9.15
CA SER A 281 -15.88 14.18 9.22
C SER A 281 -14.37 14.20 8.90
N THR A 282 -13.62 13.30 9.50
CA THR A 282 -12.17 13.19 9.28
C THR A 282 -11.78 11.79 8.83
N LEU A 283 -11.03 11.71 7.74
CA LEU A 283 -10.30 10.52 7.31
C LEU A 283 -8.84 10.67 7.75
N LEU A 284 -8.38 9.80 8.65
CA LEU A 284 -6.97 9.67 9.01
C LEU A 284 -6.41 8.38 8.39
N THR A 285 -5.58 8.50 7.37
CA THR A 285 -4.92 7.34 6.75
C THR A 285 -3.50 7.19 7.28
N ILE A 286 -3.17 6.00 7.78
CA ILE A 286 -1.85 5.64 8.34
C ILE A 286 -1.28 4.51 7.49
N CYS A 287 -0.16 4.74 6.83
CA CYS A 287 0.53 3.71 6.03
C CYS A 287 1.85 3.30 6.68
N LEU A 288 1.96 2.02 6.97
CA LEU A 288 3.11 1.40 7.62
C LEU A 288 3.96 0.66 6.58
N ASP A 289 4.98 1.33 6.03
CA ASP A 289 5.87 0.78 4.99
C ASP A 289 6.96 -0.15 5.56
N ALA A 290 7.24 -0.09 6.87
CA ALA A 290 8.33 -0.82 7.49
C ALA A 290 8.18 -2.35 7.40
N PRO A 291 6.98 -2.96 7.59
CA PRO A 291 6.81 -4.41 7.46
C PRO A 291 7.24 -4.93 6.08
N ARG A 292 6.82 -4.27 4.98
CA ARG A 292 7.28 -4.60 3.63
C ARG A 292 8.79 -4.52 3.50
N THR A 293 9.39 -3.44 3.99
CA THR A 293 10.85 -3.23 3.90
C THR A 293 11.61 -4.33 4.63
N VAL A 294 11.10 -4.80 5.78
CA VAL A 294 11.68 -5.92 6.53
C VAL A 294 11.53 -7.22 5.75
N ALA A 295 10.35 -7.52 5.22
CA ALA A 295 10.13 -8.72 4.40
C ALA A 295 11.02 -8.73 3.15
N GLU A 296 11.12 -7.62 2.42
CA GLU A 296 11.99 -7.49 1.24
C GLU A 296 13.46 -7.71 1.55
N LYS A 297 13.91 -7.32 2.74
CA LYS A 297 15.32 -7.39 3.15
C LYS A 297 15.70 -8.72 3.79
N TYR A 298 14.84 -9.28 4.60
CA TYR A 298 15.13 -10.47 5.42
C TYR A 298 14.34 -11.72 4.99
N GLY A 299 13.31 -11.54 4.18
CA GLY A 299 12.39 -12.58 3.76
C GLY A 299 11.10 -12.58 4.58
N SER A 300 9.97 -12.84 3.93
CA SER A 300 8.65 -12.96 4.58
C SER A 300 8.55 -14.18 5.50
N ASN A 301 9.45 -15.16 5.37
CA ASN A 301 9.59 -16.33 6.26
C ASN A 301 10.75 -16.20 7.25
N SER A 302 11.20 -14.97 7.56
CA SER A 302 12.26 -14.73 8.55
C SER A 302 11.70 -14.46 9.94
N ILE A 303 12.51 -14.70 10.97
CA ILE A 303 12.19 -14.30 12.35
C ILE A 303 12.04 -12.78 12.44
N GLU A 304 12.84 -12.03 11.67
CA GLU A 304 12.77 -10.58 11.60
C GLU A 304 11.40 -10.08 11.14
N TYR A 305 10.82 -10.69 10.13
CA TYR A 305 9.48 -10.32 9.66
C TYR A 305 8.40 -10.72 10.67
N GLU A 306 8.49 -11.93 11.23
CA GLU A 306 7.58 -12.41 12.27
C GLU A 306 7.62 -11.49 13.52
N ASP A 307 8.80 -11.11 14.00
CA ASP A 307 8.97 -10.21 15.14
C ASP A 307 8.46 -8.79 14.83
N MET A 308 8.67 -8.33 13.59
CA MET A 308 8.09 -7.07 13.11
C MET A 308 6.58 -7.06 13.28
N LEU A 309 5.88 -8.15 12.93
CA LEU A 309 4.43 -8.25 13.06
C LEU A 309 3.98 -8.30 14.53
N TYR A 310 4.70 -9.00 15.41
CA TYR A 310 4.42 -8.99 16.86
C TYR A 310 4.63 -7.62 17.50
N SER A 311 5.65 -6.91 17.04
CA SER A 311 5.92 -5.55 17.49
C SER A 311 4.88 -4.56 16.98
N LEU A 312 4.44 -4.75 15.74
CA LEU A 312 3.36 -3.98 15.14
C LEU A 312 2.03 -4.19 15.86
N ASP A 313 1.69 -5.44 16.17
CA ASP A 313 0.48 -5.80 16.91
C ASP A 313 0.40 -5.06 18.25
N ALA A 314 1.50 -5.03 19.00
CA ALA A 314 1.55 -4.30 20.27
C ALA A 314 1.41 -2.78 20.08
N ALA A 315 2.11 -2.21 19.11
CA ALA A 315 2.04 -0.78 18.83
C ALA A 315 0.64 -0.35 18.34
N LEU A 316 -0.03 -1.20 17.55
CA LEU A 316 -1.42 -1.02 17.14
C LEU A 316 -2.35 -1.03 18.36
N GLY A 317 -2.17 -1.96 19.28
CA GLY A 317 -2.97 -2.04 20.52
C GLY A 317 -2.83 -0.79 21.39
N GLU A 318 -1.62 -0.27 21.53
CA GLU A 318 -1.36 1.00 22.23
C GLU A 318 -2.02 2.19 21.52
N PHE A 319 -1.95 2.24 20.18
CA PHE A 319 -2.61 3.27 19.39
C PHE A 319 -4.14 3.22 19.52
N LEU A 320 -4.75 2.03 19.42
CA LEU A 320 -6.18 1.84 19.60
C LEU A 320 -6.65 2.26 21.00
N THR A 321 -5.90 1.92 22.02
CA THR A 321 -6.17 2.32 23.40
C THR A 321 -6.12 3.85 23.54
N PHE A 322 -5.12 4.49 22.96
CA PHE A 322 -5.03 5.94 22.94
C PHE A 322 -6.19 6.57 22.17
N LEU A 323 -6.50 6.09 20.96
CA LEU A 323 -7.58 6.61 20.13
C LEU A 323 -8.91 6.65 20.90
N TYR A 324 -9.30 5.53 21.49
CA TYR A 324 -10.59 5.42 22.20
C TYR A 324 -10.58 6.05 23.61
N ALA A 325 -9.42 6.45 24.12
CA ALA A 325 -9.33 7.35 25.27
C ALA A 325 -9.57 8.82 24.90
N GLN A 326 -9.31 9.20 23.63
CA GLN A 326 -9.51 10.57 23.13
C GLN A 326 -10.87 10.76 22.45
N VAL A 327 -11.41 9.71 21.83
CA VAL A 327 -12.62 9.74 21.01
C VAL A 327 -13.58 8.63 21.48
N PRO A 328 -14.84 8.94 21.78
CA PRO A 328 -15.84 7.91 22.11
C PRO A 328 -15.94 6.84 21.03
N MET A 329 -16.17 5.58 21.43
CA MET A 329 -16.27 4.44 20.52
C MET A 329 -17.33 4.63 19.42
N GLN A 330 -18.41 5.35 19.74
CA GLN A 330 -19.52 5.65 18.83
C GLN A 330 -19.18 6.72 17.79
N GLU A 331 -18.03 7.37 17.90
CA GLU A 331 -17.60 8.46 17.01
C GLU A 331 -16.40 8.09 16.14
N ALA A 332 -15.76 6.94 16.38
CA ALA A 332 -14.60 6.51 15.63
C ALA A 332 -14.74 5.08 15.11
N ALA A 333 -14.30 4.86 13.86
CA ALA A 333 -14.09 3.52 13.32
C ALA A 333 -12.65 3.37 12.83
N VAL A 334 -12.14 2.14 12.91
CA VAL A 334 -10.80 1.79 12.46
C VAL A 334 -10.92 0.72 11.39
N VAL A 335 -10.30 0.97 10.25
CA VAL A 335 -10.17 0.04 9.13
C VAL A 335 -8.72 -0.43 9.07
N LEU A 336 -8.49 -1.72 8.96
CA LEU A 336 -7.16 -2.30 8.75
C LEU A 336 -7.15 -3.12 7.47
N THR A 337 -6.16 -2.85 6.61
CA THR A 337 -5.95 -3.58 5.37
C THR A 337 -4.47 -3.55 4.95
N SER A 338 -4.17 -4.09 3.77
CA SER A 338 -2.84 -4.05 3.16
C SER A 338 -2.92 -3.66 1.69
N ASP A 339 -1.85 -3.08 1.18
CA ASP A 339 -1.69 -2.78 -0.26
C ASP A 339 -1.48 -4.05 -1.10
N SER A 340 -0.80 -5.04 -0.55
CA SER A 340 -0.65 -6.41 -1.08
C SER A 340 -0.04 -7.29 0.01
N GLY A 341 -0.07 -8.60 -0.18
CA GLY A 341 0.84 -9.51 0.51
C GLY A 341 2.27 -9.37 -0.01
N ILE A 342 3.16 -10.23 0.46
CA ILE A 342 4.52 -10.34 -0.03
C ILE A 342 4.93 -11.81 -0.08
N GLY A 343 5.27 -12.28 -1.29
CA GLY A 343 5.62 -13.68 -1.52
C GLY A 343 6.86 -14.11 -0.76
N ALA A 344 6.84 -15.35 -0.27
CA ALA A 344 8.04 -15.98 0.25
C ALA A 344 8.90 -16.43 -0.92
N THR A 345 10.15 -15.94 -0.98
CA THR A 345 11.16 -16.57 -1.80
C THR A 345 11.93 -17.56 -0.96
N GLU A 346 12.16 -18.78 -1.47
CA GLU A 346 13.09 -19.67 -0.83
C GLU A 346 14.50 -19.06 -0.84
N ARG A 347 15.22 -19.32 0.23
CA ARG A 347 16.51 -18.77 0.57
C ARG A 347 17.66 -19.20 -0.28
N ASP A 348 17.53 -20.28 -0.94
CA ASP A 348 18.52 -20.68 -1.90
C ASP A 348 18.52 -19.63 -3.00
N ASN A 349 19.53 -18.78 -2.94
CA ASN A 349 19.94 -17.85 -4.00
C ASN A 349 20.22 -18.59 -5.32
N SER A 350 19.44 -19.62 -5.62
CA SER A 350 19.50 -20.25 -6.94
C SER A 350 18.97 -19.20 -7.91
N ASP A 351 19.80 -18.79 -8.86
CA ASP A 351 19.46 -17.94 -10.00
C ASP A 351 18.18 -18.38 -10.72
N LEU A 352 17.70 -19.57 -10.39
CA LEU A 352 16.52 -20.22 -10.95
C LEU A 352 15.21 -19.51 -10.58
N LYS A 353 15.12 -18.83 -9.42
CA LYS A 353 13.92 -18.13 -8.96
C LYS A 353 13.95 -16.62 -9.22
N ARG A 354 15.04 -16.12 -9.80
CA ARG A 354 15.17 -14.73 -10.20
C ARG A 354 14.93 -14.55 -11.68
N PHE A 355 14.13 -13.56 -12.03
CA PHE A 355 13.91 -13.11 -13.40
C PHE A 355 14.80 -11.89 -13.62
N ASN A 356 15.85 -12.03 -14.44
CA ASN A 356 16.78 -10.94 -14.73
C ASN A 356 16.19 -10.00 -15.80
N THR A 357 15.59 -8.90 -15.36
CA THR A 357 14.91 -7.93 -16.21
C THR A 357 15.84 -7.33 -17.27
N ARG A 358 17.06 -6.94 -16.88
CA ARG A 358 18.03 -6.37 -17.79
C ARG A 358 18.49 -7.37 -18.87
N GLN A 359 18.72 -8.61 -18.49
CA GLN A 359 19.08 -9.67 -19.46
C GLN A 359 17.91 -9.92 -20.41
N PHE A 360 16.68 -9.92 -19.89
CA PHE A 360 15.47 -10.07 -20.68
C PHE A 360 15.35 -8.95 -21.73
N GLU A 361 15.52 -7.69 -21.35
CA GLU A 361 15.51 -6.54 -22.26
C GLU A 361 16.53 -6.70 -23.39
N ILE A 362 17.78 -7.05 -23.04
CA ILE A 362 18.88 -7.24 -24.02
C ILE A 362 18.52 -8.35 -25.00
N ILE A 363 18.00 -9.47 -24.52
CA ILE A 363 17.63 -10.62 -25.37
C ILE A 363 16.45 -10.27 -26.30
N MET A 364 15.42 -9.57 -25.79
CA MET A 364 14.29 -9.12 -26.62
C MET A 364 14.77 -8.12 -27.69
N ASN A 365 15.64 -7.19 -27.34
CA ASN A 365 16.22 -6.26 -28.32
C ASN A 365 17.07 -6.98 -29.37
N ALA A 366 17.90 -7.94 -28.97
CA ALA A 366 18.71 -8.75 -29.88
C ALA A 366 17.86 -9.59 -30.84
N PHE A 367 16.79 -10.21 -30.33
CA PHE A 367 15.82 -10.98 -31.12
C PHE A 367 15.21 -10.10 -32.24
N LEU A 368 14.69 -8.92 -31.88
CA LEU A 368 14.10 -8.00 -32.87
C LEU A 368 15.15 -7.46 -33.84
N SER A 369 16.37 -7.17 -33.38
CA SER A 369 17.47 -6.71 -34.23
C SER A 369 17.91 -7.77 -35.24
N ALA A 370 17.91 -9.04 -34.86
CA ALA A 370 18.22 -10.15 -35.78
C ALA A 370 17.13 -10.32 -36.85
N ARG A 371 15.86 -10.04 -36.52
CA ARG A 371 14.73 -10.23 -37.41
C ARG A 371 14.46 -9.05 -38.35
N TYR A 372 14.59 -7.82 -37.83
CA TYR A 372 14.18 -6.60 -38.52
C TYR A 372 15.33 -5.60 -38.80
N GLY A 373 16.55 -5.95 -38.41
CA GLY A 373 17.73 -5.11 -38.54
C GLY A 373 18.08 -4.40 -37.24
N GLN A 374 19.40 -4.10 -37.12
CA GLN A 374 19.99 -3.51 -35.91
C GLN A 374 19.32 -2.16 -35.58
N ASP A 375 18.78 -2.05 -34.37
CA ASP A 375 18.19 -0.82 -33.83
C ASP A 375 17.92 -0.95 -32.31
N THR A 376 17.45 0.16 -31.70
CA THR A 376 16.95 0.14 -30.30
C THR A 376 15.45 -0.14 -30.31
N TRP A 377 15.08 -1.40 -30.42
CA TRP A 377 13.70 -1.86 -30.48
C TRP A 377 12.98 -1.82 -29.14
N VAL A 378 13.72 -2.09 -28.04
CA VAL A 378 13.19 -2.15 -26.67
C VAL A 378 13.67 -0.93 -25.90
N LEU A 379 12.74 -0.17 -25.32
CA LEU A 379 13.00 1.03 -24.52
C LEU A 379 13.19 0.71 -23.03
N GLY A 380 12.65 -0.40 -22.55
CA GLY A 380 12.81 -0.85 -21.17
C GLY A 380 11.72 -1.80 -20.73
N TYR A 381 11.86 -2.26 -19.49
CA TYR A 381 10.94 -3.14 -18.79
C TYR A 381 10.72 -2.62 -17.36
N THR A 382 9.47 -2.68 -16.88
CA THR A 382 9.14 -2.43 -15.46
C THR A 382 7.85 -3.15 -15.09
N ASP A 383 7.85 -3.80 -13.93
CA ASP A 383 6.66 -4.39 -13.29
C ASP A 383 5.78 -5.17 -14.29
N GLY A 384 6.35 -6.14 -14.98
CA GLY A 384 5.66 -6.97 -15.96
C GLY A 384 5.36 -6.31 -17.31
N SER A 385 5.83 -5.09 -17.56
CA SER A 385 5.55 -4.33 -18.79
C SER A 385 6.82 -4.09 -19.61
N LEU A 386 6.88 -4.59 -20.86
CA LEU A 386 7.94 -4.34 -21.84
C LEU A 386 7.50 -3.27 -22.83
N TYR A 387 8.34 -2.26 -23.05
CA TYR A 387 8.05 -1.11 -23.91
C TYR A 387 8.84 -1.18 -25.21
N ILE A 388 8.11 -1.23 -26.34
CA ILE A 388 8.67 -1.25 -27.70
C ILE A 388 8.83 0.19 -28.18
N ASN A 389 9.89 0.43 -28.93
CA ASN A 389 10.16 1.71 -29.56
C ASN A 389 9.30 1.88 -30.82
N HIS A 390 8.19 2.61 -30.72
CA HIS A 390 7.27 2.83 -31.82
C HIS A 390 7.89 3.60 -32.97
N ASP A 391 8.84 4.51 -32.71
CA ASP A 391 9.54 5.26 -33.76
C ASP A 391 10.35 4.33 -34.64
N VAL A 392 11.04 3.36 -34.05
CA VAL A 392 11.80 2.33 -34.79
C VAL A 392 10.86 1.45 -35.60
N VAL A 393 9.76 0.97 -34.99
CA VAL A 393 8.74 0.17 -35.70
C VAL A 393 8.22 0.91 -36.92
N TYR A 394 7.85 2.19 -36.77
CA TYR A 394 7.38 3.04 -37.86
C TYR A 394 8.43 3.26 -38.93
N ASN A 395 9.66 3.66 -38.55
CA ASN A 395 10.76 3.93 -39.48
C ASN A 395 11.17 2.68 -40.27
N ARG A 396 11.07 1.50 -39.67
CA ARG A 396 11.34 0.20 -40.29
C ARG A 396 10.13 -0.33 -41.10
N LYS A 397 9.03 0.43 -41.18
CA LYS A 397 7.78 0.07 -41.89
C LYS A 397 7.20 -1.27 -41.43
N GLN A 398 7.32 -1.57 -40.12
CA GLN A 398 6.75 -2.78 -39.52
C GLN A 398 5.38 -2.50 -38.92
N SER A 399 4.55 -3.54 -38.82
CA SER A 399 3.29 -3.50 -38.09
C SER A 399 3.57 -3.63 -36.58
N LEU A 400 3.10 -2.66 -35.77
CA LEU A 400 3.29 -2.72 -34.32
C LEU A 400 2.65 -4.00 -33.72
N ALA A 401 1.47 -4.39 -34.21
CA ALA A 401 0.80 -5.60 -33.74
C ALA A 401 1.59 -6.88 -34.07
N GLU A 402 2.24 -6.94 -35.23
CA GLU A 402 3.11 -8.06 -35.60
C GLU A 402 4.36 -8.10 -34.70
N VAL A 403 5.01 -6.97 -34.51
CA VAL A 403 6.19 -6.87 -33.62
C VAL A 403 5.82 -7.26 -32.18
N GLN A 404 4.67 -6.78 -31.66
CA GLN A 404 4.18 -7.18 -30.34
C GLN A 404 3.96 -8.70 -30.25
N ASN A 405 3.34 -9.32 -31.25
CA ASN A 405 3.08 -10.77 -31.28
C ASN A 405 4.39 -11.58 -31.35
N GLU A 406 5.37 -11.15 -32.14
CA GLU A 406 6.66 -11.80 -32.20
C GLU A 406 7.39 -11.75 -30.86
N VAL A 407 7.40 -10.60 -30.21
CA VAL A 407 7.96 -10.46 -28.86
C VAL A 407 7.22 -11.31 -27.86
N ALA A 408 5.88 -11.33 -27.90
CA ALA A 408 5.06 -12.13 -26.97
C ALA A 408 5.33 -13.62 -27.14
N ASN A 409 5.40 -14.13 -28.37
CA ASN A 409 5.69 -15.53 -28.69
C ASN A 409 7.10 -15.94 -28.22
N PHE A 410 8.08 -15.06 -28.39
CA PHE A 410 9.43 -15.30 -27.96
C PHE A 410 9.57 -15.20 -26.43
N ALA A 411 8.93 -14.21 -25.79
CA ALA A 411 8.93 -14.03 -24.35
C ALA A 411 8.27 -15.20 -23.61
N LEU A 412 7.23 -15.83 -24.19
CA LEU A 412 6.59 -17.02 -23.61
C LEU A 412 7.54 -18.22 -23.48
N GLN A 413 8.60 -18.28 -24.30
CA GLN A 413 9.61 -19.33 -24.23
C GLN A 413 10.73 -19.00 -23.23
N TYR A 414 10.75 -17.76 -22.71
CA TYR A 414 11.77 -17.33 -21.77
C TYR A 414 11.51 -17.94 -20.38
N ARG A 415 12.57 -18.47 -19.78
CA ARG A 415 12.48 -19.17 -18.49
C ARG A 415 11.93 -18.25 -17.40
N GLY A 416 10.87 -18.69 -16.74
CA GLY A 416 10.24 -17.95 -15.63
C GLY A 416 9.03 -17.12 -16.02
N VAL A 417 8.65 -17.16 -17.30
CA VAL A 417 7.44 -16.50 -17.80
C VAL A 417 6.28 -17.50 -17.77
N ALA A 418 5.20 -17.16 -17.09
CA ALA A 418 3.99 -17.99 -16.99
C ALA A 418 2.93 -17.62 -18.03
N ALA A 419 2.78 -16.33 -18.32
CA ALA A 419 1.81 -15.85 -19.30
C ALA A 419 2.27 -14.53 -19.93
N VAL A 420 1.87 -14.31 -21.17
CA VAL A 420 2.18 -13.10 -21.92
C VAL A 420 0.94 -12.69 -22.70
N SER A 421 0.73 -11.38 -22.82
CA SER A 421 -0.22 -10.81 -23.79
C SER A 421 0.33 -9.52 -24.38
N THR A 422 -0.17 -9.17 -25.54
CA THR A 422 0.19 -7.90 -26.22
C THR A 422 -0.78 -6.79 -25.82
N ALA A 423 -0.35 -5.53 -25.94
CA ALA A 423 -1.22 -4.36 -25.78
C ALA A 423 -2.42 -4.42 -26.73
N THR A 424 -2.23 -4.93 -27.95
CA THR A 424 -3.32 -5.15 -28.91
C THR A 424 -4.28 -6.22 -28.40
N GLY A 425 -3.79 -7.35 -27.90
CA GLY A 425 -4.59 -8.43 -27.33
C GLY A 425 -5.38 -7.98 -26.10
N MET A 426 -4.75 -7.23 -25.18
CA MET A 426 -5.42 -6.69 -23.98
C MET A 426 -6.59 -5.76 -24.30
N ARG A 427 -6.56 -5.07 -25.44
CA ARG A 427 -7.63 -4.17 -25.88
C ARG A 427 -8.71 -4.83 -26.72
N SER A 428 -8.40 -5.92 -27.41
CA SER A 428 -9.31 -6.57 -28.36
C SER A 428 -9.97 -7.85 -27.81
N ALA A 429 -9.42 -8.45 -26.77
CA ALA A 429 -9.95 -9.63 -26.11
C ALA A 429 -10.48 -9.31 -24.70
N GLN A 430 -11.42 -10.10 -24.21
CA GLN A 430 -11.89 -10.06 -22.83
C GLN A 430 -11.54 -11.38 -22.14
N PHE A 431 -10.69 -11.30 -21.12
CA PHE A 431 -10.30 -12.44 -20.31
C PHE A 431 -11.21 -12.50 -19.08
N SER A 432 -11.95 -13.60 -18.91
CA SER A 432 -12.93 -13.73 -17.82
C SER A 432 -12.35 -14.40 -16.57
N GLN A 433 -11.22 -15.10 -16.68
CA GLN A 433 -10.60 -15.83 -15.55
C GLN A 433 -9.13 -16.15 -15.81
N GLY A 434 -8.44 -16.63 -14.76
CA GLY A 434 -7.02 -16.98 -14.81
C GLY A 434 -6.10 -15.76 -14.75
N ILE A 435 -4.81 -15.97 -14.98
CA ILE A 435 -3.76 -14.95 -14.85
C ILE A 435 -4.00 -13.77 -15.81
N LEU A 436 -4.42 -14.05 -17.04
CA LEU A 436 -4.62 -12.98 -18.03
C LEU A 436 -5.78 -12.05 -17.69
N ALA A 437 -6.84 -12.54 -17.00
CA ALA A 437 -7.90 -11.67 -16.49
C ALA A 437 -7.37 -10.71 -15.42
N LEU A 438 -6.53 -11.19 -14.50
CA LEU A 438 -5.88 -10.34 -13.50
C LEU A 438 -4.95 -9.30 -14.14
N VAL A 439 -4.16 -9.73 -15.12
CA VAL A 439 -3.27 -8.83 -15.87
C VAL A 439 -4.09 -7.78 -16.63
N GLN A 440 -5.25 -8.15 -17.19
CA GLN A 440 -6.13 -7.19 -17.89
C GLN A 440 -6.70 -6.13 -16.93
N ASN A 441 -7.09 -6.52 -15.72
CA ASN A 441 -7.52 -5.58 -14.68
C ASN A 441 -6.37 -4.67 -14.19
N GLY A 442 -5.13 -5.11 -14.37
CA GLY A 442 -3.91 -4.32 -14.11
C GLY A 442 -3.45 -3.47 -15.30
N TYR A 443 -3.95 -3.74 -16.51
CA TYR A 443 -3.47 -3.13 -17.75
C TYR A 443 -4.07 -1.75 -18.01
N SER A 444 -3.24 -0.72 -17.97
CA SER A 444 -3.62 0.64 -18.37
C SER A 444 -3.19 0.92 -19.81
N PRO A 445 -4.13 1.15 -20.75
CA PRO A 445 -3.79 1.41 -22.15
C PRO A 445 -2.88 2.61 -22.39
N ARG A 446 -2.85 3.56 -21.44
CA ARG A 446 -2.04 4.78 -21.52
C ARG A 446 -0.62 4.61 -20.97
N ARG A 447 -0.42 3.66 -20.03
CA ARG A 447 0.80 3.58 -19.22
C ARG A 447 1.51 2.25 -19.29
N SER A 448 0.77 1.14 -19.46
CA SER A 448 1.36 -0.19 -19.56
C SER A 448 2.17 -0.36 -20.85
N GLY A 449 3.08 -1.34 -20.83
CA GLY A 449 3.94 -1.67 -21.95
C GLY A 449 3.20 -2.26 -23.15
N ASP A 450 3.94 -2.49 -24.21
CA ASP A 450 3.47 -3.09 -25.46
C ASP A 450 3.26 -4.60 -25.35
N VAL A 451 4.03 -5.24 -24.48
CA VAL A 451 3.90 -6.64 -24.10
C VAL A 451 3.85 -6.72 -22.58
N VAL A 452 2.82 -7.37 -22.04
CA VAL A 452 2.64 -7.58 -20.61
C VAL A 452 2.91 -9.03 -20.26
N ILE A 453 3.61 -9.22 -19.15
CA ILE A 453 4.22 -10.50 -18.76
C ILE A 453 3.85 -10.80 -17.31
N ALA A 454 3.36 -12.00 -17.06
CA ALA A 454 3.22 -12.55 -15.72
C ALA A 454 4.29 -13.61 -15.50
N LEU A 455 4.98 -13.54 -14.38
CA LEU A 455 6.03 -14.50 -14.01
C LEU A 455 5.42 -15.74 -13.36
N GLU A 456 6.18 -16.84 -13.38
CA GLU A 456 5.86 -18.07 -12.63
C GLU A 456 5.81 -17.81 -11.11
N PRO A 457 5.16 -18.69 -10.32
CA PRO A 457 5.10 -18.54 -8.86
C PRO A 457 6.50 -18.42 -8.23
N GLU A 458 6.58 -17.65 -7.16
CA GLU A 458 7.80 -17.44 -6.35
C GLU A 458 8.99 -16.86 -7.12
N ARG A 459 8.75 -16.24 -8.28
CA ARG A 459 9.79 -15.50 -9.00
C ARG A 459 9.77 -14.04 -8.61
N ILE A 460 10.96 -13.48 -8.44
CA ILE A 460 11.17 -12.05 -8.20
C ILE A 460 12.03 -11.45 -9.31
N GLU A 461 11.83 -10.18 -9.59
CA GLU A 461 12.66 -9.42 -10.50
C GLU A 461 14.05 -9.20 -9.88
N ALA A 462 15.11 -9.59 -10.62
CA ALA A 462 16.42 -9.91 -10.04
C ALA A 462 17.43 -8.77 -9.95
N ASP A 463 17.10 -7.59 -10.43
CA ASP A 463 18.00 -6.43 -10.36
C ASP A 463 18.10 -5.82 -8.96
N SER A 464 17.33 -6.33 -8.01
CA SER A 464 17.32 -5.89 -6.63
C SER A 464 18.04 -6.87 -5.69
N LYS A 465 18.56 -6.33 -4.58
CA LYS A 465 19.08 -7.13 -3.45
C LYS A 465 17.99 -7.69 -2.55
N ARG A 466 16.73 -7.54 -2.94
CA ARG A 466 15.58 -8.00 -2.18
C ARG A 466 15.51 -9.52 -2.23
N VAL A 467 15.08 -10.12 -1.13
CA VAL A 467 14.89 -11.58 -1.01
C VAL A 467 13.43 -12.00 -1.08
N SER A 468 12.52 -11.04 -0.92
CA SER A 468 11.07 -11.19 -1.19
C SER A 468 10.58 -9.97 -1.94
N MET A 469 9.56 -10.14 -2.77
CA MET A 469 8.87 -9.06 -3.50
C MET A 469 7.40 -9.42 -3.66
N SER A 470 6.55 -8.41 -3.78
CA SER A 470 5.20 -8.51 -4.35
C SER A 470 5.24 -8.16 -5.84
N GLY A 471 4.13 -8.33 -6.52
CA GLY A 471 3.99 -8.01 -7.95
C GLY A 471 3.43 -9.16 -8.76
N SER A 472 3.20 -10.32 -8.14
CA SER A 472 2.71 -11.51 -8.83
C SER A 472 1.17 -11.53 -8.98
N ALA A 473 0.67 -12.47 -9.77
CA ALA A 473 -0.76 -12.75 -9.93
C ALA A 473 -1.29 -13.79 -8.92
N TYR A 474 -0.49 -14.22 -7.96
CA TYR A 474 -0.80 -15.35 -7.09
C TYR A 474 -1.37 -14.90 -5.74
N ALA A 475 -2.06 -15.84 -5.07
CA ALA A 475 -2.79 -15.55 -3.84
C ALA A 475 -1.91 -15.00 -2.71
N TYR A 476 -0.66 -15.42 -2.60
CA TYR A 476 0.24 -14.94 -1.55
C TYR A 476 0.53 -13.42 -1.62
N ASP A 477 0.40 -12.80 -2.81
CA ASP A 477 0.49 -11.35 -2.99
C ASP A 477 -0.89 -10.67 -3.00
N ARG A 478 -1.94 -11.39 -3.39
CA ARG A 478 -3.28 -10.84 -3.63
C ARG A 478 -4.21 -10.91 -2.45
N HIS A 479 -4.04 -11.91 -1.56
CA HIS A 479 -4.92 -12.16 -0.42
C HIS A 479 -4.47 -11.32 0.79
N VAL A 480 -5.22 -10.27 1.07
CA VAL A 480 -4.90 -9.27 2.11
C VAL A 480 -5.94 -9.25 3.22
N PRO A 481 -5.58 -8.87 4.45
CA PRO A 481 -6.55 -8.69 5.52
C PRO A 481 -7.47 -7.50 5.24
N PHE A 482 -8.73 -7.63 5.66
CA PHE A 482 -9.65 -6.49 5.76
C PHE A 482 -10.51 -6.64 7.01
N MET A 483 -10.31 -5.71 7.95
CA MET A 483 -11.00 -5.67 9.23
C MET A 483 -11.54 -4.27 9.47
N VAL A 484 -12.74 -4.18 10.02
CA VAL A 484 -13.37 -2.90 10.43
C VAL A 484 -13.85 -3.02 11.87
N TYR A 485 -13.56 -2.01 12.70
CA TYR A 485 -13.86 -2.01 14.12
C TYR A 485 -14.33 -0.63 14.59
N GLY A 486 -15.34 -0.56 15.44
CA GLY A 486 -15.80 0.68 16.06
C GLY A 486 -17.22 1.08 15.69
N ALA A 487 -17.48 2.37 15.56
CA ALA A 487 -18.81 2.91 15.31
C ALA A 487 -19.43 2.39 14.01
N GLY A 488 -20.71 1.99 14.08
CA GLY A 488 -21.45 1.51 12.89
C GLY A 488 -21.00 0.14 12.39
N VAL A 489 -20.32 -0.66 13.22
CA VAL A 489 -19.75 -1.96 12.82
C VAL A 489 -20.31 -3.08 13.68
N ALA A 490 -20.85 -4.12 13.04
CA ALA A 490 -21.24 -5.36 13.71
C ALA A 490 -20.01 -6.18 14.12
N THR A 491 -20.21 -7.15 15.03
CA THR A 491 -19.14 -8.13 15.33
C THR A 491 -19.44 -9.40 14.57
N GLU A 492 -18.75 -9.62 13.46
CA GLU A 492 -19.01 -10.74 12.55
C GLU A 492 -17.75 -11.17 11.79
N GLY A 493 -17.64 -12.46 11.49
CA GLY A 493 -16.69 -13.01 10.52
C GLY A 493 -17.37 -13.28 9.19
N VAL A 494 -16.92 -12.62 8.12
CA VAL A 494 -17.48 -12.75 6.76
C VAL A 494 -16.53 -13.50 5.86
N SER A 495 -16.94 -14.69 5.40
CA SER A 495 -16.17 -15.52 4.46
C SER A 495 -16.52 -15.32 2.99
N LYS A 496 -17.40 -14.34 2.69
CA LYS A 496 -17.72 -13.96 1.30
C LYS A 496 -16.49 -13.33 0.64
N ARG A 497 -16.17 -13.78 -0.58
CA ARG A 497 -15.10 -13.18 -1.38
C ARG A 497 -15.44 -11.72 -1.72
N ILE A 498 -14.50 -10.84 -1.43
CA ILE A 498 -14.55 -9.40 -1.74
C ILE A 498 -13.28 -8.97 -2.47
N SER A 499 -13.33 -7.81 -3.09
CA SER A 499 -12.21 -7.20 -3.80
C SER A 499 -11.71 -5.94 -3.09
N THR A 500 -10.42 -5.69 -3.13
CA THR A 500 -9.77 -4.53 -2.48
C THR A 500 -10.30 -3.17 -2.97
N ASN A 501 -10.83 -3.08 -4.20
CA ASN A 501 -11.44 -1.84 -4.70
C ASN A 501 -12.75 -1.47 -3.99
N GLN A 502 -13.40 -2.40 -3.27
CA GLN A 502 -14.61 -2.11 -2.47
C GLN A 502 -14.28 -1.34 -1.17
N ILE A 503 -13.03 -1.37 -0.71
CA ILE A 503 -12.62 -0.77 0.57
C ILE A 503 -12.85 0.74 0.58
N ALA A 504 -12.47 1.46 -0.49
CA ALA A 504 -12.69 2.91 -0.57
C ALA A 504 -14.18 3.28 -0.51
N ALA A 505 -15.04 2.54 -1.20
CA ALA A 505 -16.49 2.74 -1.16
C ALA A 505 -17.06 2.48 0.24
N THR A 506 -16.57 1.43 0.92
CA THR A 506 -16.96 1.09 2.30
C THR A 506 -16.55 2.17 3.30
N VAL A 507 -15.32 2.70 3.18
CA VAL A 507 -14.86 3.81 4.05
C VAL A 507 -15.64 5.10 3.76
N ALA A 508 -15.99 5.37 2.50
CA ALA A 508 -16.82 6.52 2.14
C ALA A 508 -18.22 6.41 2.76
N ASP A 509 -18.82 5.22 2.71
CA ASP A 509 -20.14 4.99 3.33
C ASP A 509 -20.11 5.15 4.85
N LEU A 510 -19.08 4.61 5.54
CA LEU A 510 -18.86 4.84 6.96
C LEU A 510 -18.82 6.33 7.32
N LEU A 511 -18.13 7.15 6.53
CA LEU A 511 -18.04 8.60 6.73
C LEU A 511 -19.28 9.37 6.27
N GLY A 512 -20.22 8.71 5.59
CA GLY A 512 -21.39 9.35 4.99
C GLY A 512 -21.04 10.32 3.87
N VAL A 513 -20.00 10.03 3.10
CA VAL A 513 -19.55 10.84 1.96
C VAL A 513 -19.68 10.04 0.65
N GLU A 514 -19.70 10.75 -0.47
CA GLU A 514 -19.72 10.09 -1.78
C GLU A 514 -18.42 9.29 -2.00
N ARG A 515 -18.55 8.12 -2.60
CA ARG A 515 -17.39 7.33 -3.04
C ARG A 515 -16.60 8.08 -4.11
N PRO A 516 -15.32 7.78 -4.32
CA PRO A 516 -14.54 8.39 -5.40
C PRO A 516 -15.23 8.24 -6.76
N MET A 517 -15.21 9.30 -7.57
CA MET A 517 -16.04 9.43 -8.79
C MET A 517 -15.90 8.28 -9.78
N CYS A 518 -14.71 7.70 -9.93
CA CYS A 518 -14.46 6.61 -10.87
C CYS A 518 -14.66 5.22 -10.25
N SER A 519 -15.01 5.13 -8.96
CA SER A 519 -15.26 3.86 -8.30
C SER A 519 -16.65 3.35 -8.69
N ASP A 520 -16.70 2.18 -9.30
CA ASP A 520 -17.92 1.41 -9.59
C ASP A 520 -18.20 0.35 -8.51
N ALA A 521 -17.27 0.16 -7.58
CA ALA A 521 -17.39 -0.80 -6.51
C ALA A 521 -18.48 -0.39 -5.50
N GLU A 522 -19.26 -1.36 -5.04
CA GLU A 522 -20.26 -1.17 -4.00
C GLU A 522 -19.62 -1.26 -2.62
N ALA A 523 -20.12 -0.46 -1.68
CA ALA A 523 -19.74 -0.56 -0.27
C ALA A 523 -20.19 -1.91 0.30
N LEU A 524 -19.41 -2.42 1.24
CA LEU A 524 -19.73 -3.65 1.97
C LEU A 524 -20.63 -3.32 3.16
N ASN A 525 -21.54 -4.22 3.48
CA ASN A 525 -22.30 -4.16 4.72
C ASN A 525 -21.36 -4.50 5.90
N LEU A 526 -21.37 -3.69 6.94
CA LEU A 526 -20.52 -3.80 8.13
C LEU A 526 -21.30 -4.18 9.38
#